data_1a0634d7c178a7c886eb5e23529b7bb8
#
_entry.id   1a0634d7c178a7c886eb5e23529b7bb8
#
_cell.length_a   1.000
_cell.length_b   1.000
_cell.length_c   1.000
_cell.angle_alpha   90.00
_cell.angle_beta   90.00
_cell.angle_gamma   90.00
#
_symmetry.space_group_name_H-M   'P 1'
#
loop_
_entity.id
_entity.type
_entity.pdbx_description
1 polymer ?
#
loop_
_entity_poly.entity_id
_entity_poly.type
_entity_poly.pdbx_seq_one_letter_code
_entity_poly.pdbx_strand_id
1 'polypeptide(L)'
;MAISDENKKFLEGLLQYYIDQADSYNQFANEYSEFSNSKREIAFGVIVGTVYSAFLQTYSNQQLEVRLDDIQEFHEFMRDNIEKITKALDEKNL
;
A
#
# COMPACT_ATOMS: atom_id res chain seq x y z
N MET A 1 19.65 -1.97 7.66
CA MET A 1 18.37 -1.96 6.96
C MET A 1 18.62 -1.87 5.47
N ALA A 2 17.88 -2.67 4.69
CA ALA A 2 18.06 -2.72 3.25
C ALA A 2 17.52 -1.47 2.56
N ILE A 3 16.36 -0.96 3.02
CA ILE A 3 15.75 0.24 2.45
C ILE A 3 16.38 1.47 3.09
N SER A 4 16.82 2.43 2.26
CA SER A 4 17.42 3.67 2.75
C SER A 4 16.42 4.49 3.57
N ASP A 5 16.93 5.37 4.45
CA ASP A 5 16.08 6.26 5.24
C ASP A 5 15.23 7.15 4.35
N GLU A 6 15.79 7.64 3.26
CA GLU A 6 15.07 8.46 2.29
C GLU A 6 13.89 7.69 1.68
N ASN A 7 14.14 6.47 1.23
CA ASN A 7 13.10 5.64 0.63
C ASN A 7 12.07 5.19 1.66
N LYS A 8 12.49 4.97 2.90
CA LYS A 8 11.57 4.64 3.99
C LYS A 8 10.61 5.79 4.26
N LYS A 9 11.12 7.02 4.32
CA LYS A 9 10.29 8.21 4.51
C LYS A 9 9.32 8.40 3.35
N PHE A 10 9.78 8.10 2.14
CA PHE A 10 8.91 8.16 0.96
C PHE A 10 7.76 7.16 1.10
N LEU A 11 8.05 5.92 1.50
CA LEU A 11 7.03 4.90 1.73
C LEU A 11 6.02 5.32 2.79
N GLU A 12 6.49 5.88 3.89
CA GLU A 12 5.62 6.34 4.97
C GLU A 12 4.66 7.43 4.48
N GLY A 13 5.17 8.40 3.74
CA GLY A 13 4.35 9.48 3.20
C GLY A 13 3.38 8.99 2.14
N LEU A 14 3.81 8.06 1.31
CA LEU A 14 2.97 7.48 0.27
C LEU A 14 1.83 6.67 0.88
N LEU A 15 2.15 5.86 1.88
CA LEU A 15 1.12 5.08 2.58
C LEU A 15 0.09 6.00 3.23
N GLN A 16 0.54 7.06 3.88
CA GLN A 16 -0.37 8.02 4.50
C GLN A 16 -1.29 8.67 3.46
N TYR A 17 -0.75 8.99 2.27
CA TYR A 17 -1.55 9.52 1.17
C TYR A 17 -2.68 8.55 0.79
N TYR A 18 -2.36 7.27 0.65
CA TYR A 18 -3.38 6.29 0.27
C TYR A 18 -4.38 6.03 1.41
N ILE A 19 -3.93 6.10 2.66
CA ILE A 19 -4.83 6.00 3.80
C ILE A 19 -5.83 7.16 3.79
N ASP A 20 -5.37 8.37 3.48
CA ASP A 20 -6.23 9.54 3.39
C ASP A 20 -7.24 9.44 2.24
N GLN A 21 -6.94 8.61 1.23
CA GLN A 21 -7.80 8.38 0.07
C GLN A 21 -8.59 7.06 0.17
N ALA A 22 -8.76 6.53 1.38
CA ALA A 22 -9.39 5.22 1.59
C ALA A 22 -10.78 5.12 0.99
N ASP A 23 -11.56 6.22 1.02
CA ASP A 23 -12.90 6.25 0.43
C ASP A 23 -12.87 5.99 -1.08
N SER A 24 -11.86 6.52 -1.78
CA SER A 24 -11.69 6.28 -3.22
C SER A 24 -11.45 4.80 -3.51
N TYR A 25 -10.69 4.12 -2.66
CA TYR A 25 -10.39 2.71 -2.86
C TYR A 25 -11.59 1.83 -2.50
N ASN A 26 -12.41 2.24 -1.54
CA ASN A 26 -13.68 1.58 -1.28
C ASN A 26 -14.62 1.70 -2.48
N GLN A 27 -14.67 2.85 -3.11
CA GLN A 27 -15.48 3.06 -4.32
C GLN A 27 -14.95 2.23 -5.48
N PHE A 28 -13.64 2.17 -5.64
CA PHE A 28 -13.01 1.31 -6.65
C PHE A 28 -13.42 -0.14 -6.44
N ALA A 29 -13.37 -0.61 -5.20
CA ALA A 29 -13.72 -1.99 -4.88
C ALA A 29 -15.19 -2.32 -5.17
N ASN A 30 -16.09 -1.34 -5.10
CA ASN A 30 -17.50 -1.53 -5.44
C ASN A 30 -17.69 -2.01 -6.88
N GLU A 31 -16.82 -1.62 -7.80
CA GLU A 31 -16.90 -2.02 -9.20
C GLU A 31 -16.67 -3.52 -9.37
N TYR A 32 -16.07 -4.17 -8.38
CA TYR A 32 -15.73 -5.60 -8.44
C TYR A 32 -16.50 -6.43 -7.43
N SER A 33 -17.59 -5.89 -6.89
CA SER A 33 -18.40 -6.57 -5.87
C SER A 33 -19.00 -7.90 -6.33
N GLU A 34 -19.14 -8.08 -7.64
CA GLU A 34 -19.61 -9.35 -8.20
C GLU A 34 -18.61 -10.48 -8.06
N PHE A 35 -17.32 -10.13 -7.89
CA PHE A 35 -16.24 -11.11 -7.86
C PHE A 35 -15.80 -11.43 -6.44
N SER A 36 -16.21 -10.66 -5.45
CA SER A 36 -15.79 -10.87 -4.07
C SER A 36 -16.84 -10.33 -3.10
N ASN A 37 -17.02 -11.05 -2.01
CA ASN A 37 -17.91 -10.63 -0.92
C ASN A 37 -17.26 -9.61 0.01
N SER A 38 -15.96 -9.34 -0.17
CA SER A 38 -15.21 -8.44 0.70
C SER A 38 -14.61 -7.28 -0.08
N LYS A 39 -15.34 -6.16 -0.12
CA LYS A 39 -14.84 -4.91 -0.69
C LYS A 39 -13.59 -4.43 0.04
N ARG A 40 -13.57 -4.65 1.37
CA ARG A 40 -12.44 -4.26 2.20
C ARG A 40 -11.15 -4.95 1.75
N GLU A 41 -11.21 -6.25 1.46
CA GLU A 41 -10.04 -7.00 1.00
C GLU A 41 -9.59 -6.55 -0.38
N ILE A 42 -10.53 -6.26 -1.28
CA ILE A 42 -10.20 -5.73 -2.60
C ILE A 42 -9.50 -4.38 -2.45
N ALA A 43 -10.08 -3.47 -1.69
CA ALA A 43 -9.52 -2.12 -1.47
C ALA A 43 -8.13 -2.21 -0.81
N PHE A 44 -7.98 -3.08 0.18
CA PHE A 44 -6.70 -3.31 0.84
C PHE A 44 -5.65 -3.78 -0.17
N GLY A 45 -6.00 -4.75 -1.01
CA GLY A 45 -5.09 -5.27 -2.03
C GLY A 45 -4.67 -4.22 -3.04
N VAL A 46 -5.59 -3.34 -3.44
CA VAL A 46 -5.27 -2.24 -4.37
C VAL A 46 -4.28 -1.28 -3.72
N ILE A 47 -4.49 -0.92 -2.46
CA ILE A 47 -3.56 -0.03 -1.75
C ILE A 47 -2.17 -0.67 -1.67
N VAL A 48 -2.09 -1.92 -1.23
CA VAL A 48 -0.80 -2.62 -1.11
C VAL A 48 -0.10 -2.70 -2.46
N GLY A 49 -0.84 -3.08 -3.51
CA GLY A 49 -0.28 -3.21 -4.86
C GLY A 49 0.20 -1.88 -5.41
N THR A 50 -0.53 -0.79 -5.16
CA THR A 50 -0.16 0.53 -5.62
C THR A 50 1.09 1.03 -4.90
N VAL A 51 1.18 0.84 -3.59
CA VAL A 51 2.36 1.22 -2.81
C VAL A 51 3.57 0.40 -3.27
N TYR A 52 3.38 -0.90 -3.51
CA TYR A 52 4.45 -1.76 -4.00
C TYR A 52 4.97 -1.30 -5.37
N SER A 53 4.06 -0.98 -6.28
CA SER A 53 4.41 -0.48 -7.62
C SER A 53 5.23 0.81 -7.52
N ALA A 54 4.82 1.73 -6.66
CA ALA A 54 5.55 2.98 -6.44
C ALA A 54 6.91 2.75 -5.81
N PHE A 55 7.01 1.76 -4.90
CA PHE A 55 8.28 1.36 -4.30
C PHE A 55 9.27 0.89 -5.38
N LEU A 56 8.81 0.01 -6.28
CA LEU A 56 9.65 -0.47 -7.37
C LEU A 56 10.05 0.66 -8.31
N GLN A 57 9.12 1.56 -8.61
CA GLN A 57 9.40 2.71 -9.48
C GLN A 57 10.45 3.64 -8.87
N THR A 58 10.42 3.83 -7.55
CA THR A 58 11.40 4.65 -6.85
C THR A 58 12.81 4.10 -7.05
N TYR A 59 12.98 2.78 -6.92
CA TYR A 59 14.26 2.14 -7.15
C TYR A 59 14.70 2.30 -8.62
N SER A 60 13.76 2.11 -9.54
CA SER A 60 14.05 2.27 -10.97
C SER A 60 14.51 3.69 -11.27
N ASN A 61 13.84 4.70 -10.70
CA ASN A 61 14.20 6.10 -10.90
C ASN A 61 15.60 6.43 -10.36
N GLN A 62 16.02 5.72 -9.31
CA GLN A 62 17.33 5.89 -8.71
C GLN A 62 18.40 5.02 -9.38
N GLN A 63 18.02 4.23 -10.38
CA GLN A 63 18.90 3.26 -11.06
C GLN A 63 19.47 2.25 -10.08
N LEU A 64 18.67 1.86 -9.10
CA LEU A 64 19.02 0.85 -8.10
C LEU A 64 18.30 -0.46 -8.39
N GLU A 65 19.01 -1.57 -8.10
CA GLU A 65 18.41 -2.90 -8.17
C GLU A 65 17.61 -3.18 -6.92
N VAL A 66 16.41 -3.75 -7.08
CA VAL A 66 15.59 -4.19 -5.96
C VAL A 66 16.05 -5.59 -5.56
N ARG A 67 16.53 -5.74 -4.34
CA ARG A 67 17.06 -7.01 -3.83
C ARG A 67 16.02 -7.72 -2.97
N LEU A 68 16.24 -8.99 -2.70
CA LEU A 68 15.29 -9.78 -1.91
C LEU A 68 15.08 -9.19 -0.52
N ASP A 69 16.14 -8.73 0.13
CA ASP A 69 16.02 -8.12 1.46
C ASP A 69 15.27 -6.79 1.43
N ASP A 70 15.33 -6.04 0.33
CA ASP A 70 14.52 -4.84 0.14
C ASP A 70 13.03 -5.21 0.11
N ILE A 71 12.70 -6.27 -0.63
CA ILE A 71 11.31 -6.74 -0.75
C ILE A 71 10.80 -7.25 0.60
N GLN A 72 11.63 -7.99 1.33
CA GLN A 72 11.26 -8.48 2.65
C GLN A 72 10.98 -7.34 3.61
N GLU A 73 11.81 -6.31 3.62
CA GLU A 73 11.62 -5.14 4.47
C GLU A 73 10.36 -4.38 4.07
N PHE A 74 10.07 -4.29 2.77
CA PHE A 74 8.83 -3.69 2.27
C PHE A 74 7.61 -4.41 2.86
N HIS A 75 7.61 -5.74 2.82
CA HIS A 75 6.47 -6.50 3.35
C HIS A 75 6.34 -6.38 4.86
N GLU A 76 7.46 -6.31 5.58
CA GLU A 76 7.44 -6.04 7.02
C GLU A 76 6.78 -4.68 7.31
N PHE A 77 7.16 -3.66 6.56
CA PHE A 77 6.57 -2.34 6.68
C PHE A 77 5.05 -2.38 6.45
N MET A 78 4.62 -3.07 5.39
CA MET A 78 3.19 -3.16 5.10
C MET A 78 2.44 -3.93 6.19
N ARG A 79 3.00 -5.03 6.68
CA ARG A 79 2.38 -5.81 7.75
C ARG A 79 2.24 -4.99 9.04
N ASP A 80 3.23 -4.16 9.35
CA ASP A 80 3.19 -3.30 10.53
C ASP A 80 2.10 -2.23 10.42
N ASN A 81 1.61 -1.96 9.22
CA ASN A 81 0.60 -0.94 8.97
C ASN A 81 -0.77 -1.51 8.58
N ILE A 82 -0.96 -2.82 8.66
CA ILE A 82 -2.24 -3.45 8.25
C ILE A 82 -3.41 -2.86 9.03
N GLU A 83 -3.29 -2.74 10.34
CA GLU A 83 -4.38 -2.21 11.17
C GLU A 83 -4.72 -0.77 10.78
N LYS A 84 -3.72 0.04 10.53
CA LYS A 84 -3.91 1.43 10.13
C LYS A 84 -4.67 1.54 8.81
N ILE A 85 -4.30 0.71 7.84
CA ILE A 85 -4.95 0.68 6.52
C ILE A 85 -6.40 0.20 6.67
N THR A 86 -6.60 -0.92 7.34
CA THR A 86 -7.94 -1.53 7.46
C THR A 86 -8.87 -0.65 8.27
N LYS A 87 -8.36 0.01 9.31
CA LYS A 87 -9.16 0.96 10.09
C LYS A 87 -9.63 2.12 9.21
N ALA A 88 -8.74 2.67 8.39
CA ALA A 88 -9.10 3.76 7.48
C ALA A 88 -10.17 3.32 6.49
N LEU A 89 -10.04 2.12 5.92
CA LEU A 89 -11.05 1.60 4.98
C LEU A 89 -12.40 1.39 5.66
N ASP A 90 -12.39 0.87 6.89
CA ASP A 90 -13.62 0.63 7.63
C ASP A 90 -14.32 1.94 8.00
N GLU A 91 -13.57 2.97 8.39
CA GLU A 91 -14.12 4.28 8.75
C GLU A 91 -14.73 5.00 7.55
N LYS A 92 -14.15 4.83 6.35
CA LYS A 92 -14.61 5.49 5.14
C LYS A 92 -15.69 4.73 4.39
N ASN A 93 -16.04 3.54 4.85
CA ASN A 93 -17.04 2.68 4.20
C ASN A 93 -18.41 2.78 4.86
N LEU A 94 -18.71 3.90 5.45
CA LEU A 94 -20.01 4.14 6.13
C LEU A 94 -21.08 4.61 5.15
#